data_6c5c33a0b654fe5a19dc6f7885c3e440
#
_entry.id   6c5c33a0b654fe5a19dc6f7885c3e440
#
_cell.length_a   1.000
_cell.length_b   1.000
_cell.length_c   1.000
_cell.angle_alpha   90.00
_cell.angle_beta   90.00
_cell.angle_gamma   90.00
#
_symmetry.space_group_name_H-M   'P 1'
#
loop_
_entity.id
_entity.type
_entity.pdbx_description
1 polymer ?
#
loop_
_entity_poly.entity_id
_entity_poly.type
_entity_poly.pdbx_seq_one_letter_code
_entity_poly.pdbx_strand_id
1 'polypeptide(L)'
;ALVFPHQQQLVCKVGESQLQRNGALAAITGFPSICLPAGFSTPTSEAPIGVPIGFELFGLPGSECRLIKISARYEQQYPKRQPPDEQNWL
;
A
#
# COMPACT_ATOMS: atom_id res chain seq x y z
N ALA A 1 11.15 -12.65 2.20
CA ALA A 1 10.42 -11.43 2.53
C ALA A 1 9.07 -11.77 3.14
N LEU A 2 8.61 -10.92 4.06
CA LEU A 2 7.25 -11.00 4.57
C LEU A 2 6.34 -10.11 3.73
N VAL A 3 5.11 -10.56 3.52
CA VAL A 3 4.09 -9.83 2.79
C VAL A 3 2.89 -9.67 3.69
N PHE A 4 2.42 -8.45 3.88
CA PHE A 4 1.24 -8.20 4.70
C PHE A 4 0.54 -6.91 4.28
N PRO A 5 -0.77 -6.77 4.54
CA PRO A 5 -1.46 -5.53 4.24
C PRO A 5 -0.89 -4.41 5.11
N HIS A 6 -0.71 -3.23 4.51
CA HIS A 6 -0.15 -2.09 5.23
C HIS A 6 -1.07 -1.64 6.37
N GLN A 7 -2.38 -1.76 6.18
CA GLN A 7 -3.39 -1.43 7.18
C GLN A 7 -4.42 -2.55 7.26
N GLN A 8 -5.03 -2.68 8.44
CA GLN A 8 -6.07 -3.69 8.68
C GLN A 8 -7.45 -3.24 8.20
N GLN A 9 -7.60 -1.97 7.86
CA GLN A 9 -8.83 -1.40 7.32
C GLN A 9 -8.50 -0.30 6.33
N LEU A 10 -9.49 0.15 5.58
CA LEU A 10 -9.31 1.22 4.61
C LEU A 10 -8.88 2.52 5.32
N VAL A 11 -8.26 3.41 4.53
CA VAL A 11 -7.84 4.71 5.05
C VAL A 11 -9.03 5.44 5.65
N CYS A 12 -8.82 6.09 6.80
CA CYS A 12 -9.85 6.83 7.48
C CYS A 12 -10.16 8.15 6.76
N LYS A 13 -11.32 8.72 7.05
CA LYS A 13 -11.67 10.05 6.56
C LYS A 13 -10.87 11.13 7.31
N VAL A 14 -10.73 12.28 6.69
CA VAL A 14 -10.08 13.43 7.33
C VAL A 14 -10.75 13.75 8.64
N GLY A 15 -9.95 13.88 9.70
CA GLY A 15 -10.44 14.15 11.07
C GLY A 15 -10.72 12.91 11.90
N GLU A 16 -10.71 11.73 11.32
CA GLU A 16 -10.86 10.48 12.08
C GLU A 16 -9.51 9.95 12.54
N SER A 17 -9.52 9.11 13.58
CA SER A 17 -8.30 8.48 14.08
C SER A 17 -7.82 7.40 13.13
N GLN A 18 -6.51 7.37 12.89
CA GLN A 18 -5.88 6.34 12.06
C GLN A 18 -5.49 5.15 12.93
N LEU A 19 -6.41 4.21 13.07
CA LEU A 19 -6.20 3.00 13.86
C LEU A 19 -5.82 1.82 12.97
N GLN A 20 -5.34 0.74 13.59
CA GLN A 20 -5.10 -0.56 12.95
C GLN A 20 -4.14 -0.49 11.77
N ARG A 21 -3.03 0.21 11.95
CA ARG A 21 -1.94 0.25 10.97
C ARG A 21 -0.89 -0.82 11.30
N ASN A 22 -0.28 -1.38 10.25
CA ASN A 22 0.74 -2.42 10.39
C ASN A 22 2.17 -1.91 10.17
N GLY A 23 2.35 -0.59 10.06
CA GLY A 23 3.66 0.00 9.75
C GLY A 23 4.68 -0.01 10.88
N ALA A 24 4.31 -0.41 12.08
CA ALA A 24 5.20 -0.39 13.24
C ALA A 24 6.39 -1.34 13.08
N LEU A 25 6.23 -2.45 12.39
CA LEU A 25 7.29 -3.47 12.27
C LEU A 25 8.55 -2.89 11.64
N ALA A 26 8.44 -2.23 10.49
CA ALA A 26 9.58 -1.61 9.83
C ALA A 26 10.12 -0.42 10.64
N ALA A 27 9.25 0.37 11.23
CA ALA A 27 9.65 1.53 12.03
C ALA A 27 10.45 1.15 13.27
N ILE A 28 10.08 0.07 13.95
CA ILE A 28 10.76 -0.38 15.17
C ILE A 28 12.06 -1.10 14.84
N THR A 29 12.06 -1.97 13.85
CA THR A 29 13.24 -2.78 13.51
C THR A 29 14.28 -2.02 12.71
N GLY A 30 13.87 -1.01 11.95
CA GLY A 30 14.74 -0.35 10.97
C GLY A 30 15.05 -1.22 9.77
N PHE A 31 14.35 -2.33 9.59
CA PHE A 31 14.54 -3.22 8.44
C PHE A 31 13.87 -2.62 7.20
N PRO A 32 14.37 -2.94 5.99
CA PRO A 32 13.83 -2.38 4.78
C PRO A 32 12.43 -2.87 4.48
N SER A 33 11.58 -1.99 3.99
CA SER A 33 10.26 -2.33 3.51
C SER A 33 9.88 -1.46 2.32
N ILE A 34 8.95 -1.95 1.51
CA ILE A 34 8.42 -1.21 0.36
C ILE A 34 6.92 -1.47 0.27
N CYS A 35 6.16 -0.42 0.00
CA CYS A 35 4.72 -0.51 -0.17
C CYS A 35 4.37 -0.53 -1.65
N LEU A 36 3.43 -1.38 -2.02
CA LEU A 36 2.99 -1.57 -3.40
C LEU A 36 1.47 -1.46 -3.49
N PRO A 37 0.95 -0.98 -4.64
CA PRO A 37 -0.50 -0.97 -4.86
C PRO A 37 -1.03 -2.40 -4.98
N ALA A 38 -2.09 -2.71 -4.24
CA ALA A 38 -2.77 -4.01 -4.34
C ALA A 38 -4.05 -3.93 -5.15
N GLY A 39 -4.59 -2.74 -5.34
CA GLY A 39 -5.85 -2.51 -6.05
C GLY A 39 -6.70 -1.48 -5.34
N PHE A 40 -8.01 -1.58 -5.53
CA PHE A 40 -8.97 -0.65 -4.97
C PHE A 40 -10.10 -1.41 -4.26
N SER A 41 -10.69 -0.79 -3.26
CA SER A 41 -11.88 -1.34 -2.61
C SER A 41 -13.08 -1.27 -3.54
N THR A 42 -14.18 -1.93 -3.12
CA THR A 42 -15.45 -1.82 -3.84
C THR A 42 -15.90 -0.37 -3.92
N PRO A 43 -16.30 0.13 -5.10
CA PRO A 43 -16.79 1.51 -5.23
C PRO A 43 -18.01 1.79 -4.34
N THR A 44 -18.05 3.01 -3.81
CA THR A 44 -19.17 3.51 -3.00
C THR A 44 -19.55 4.90 -3.48
N SER A 45 -20.65 5.46 -2.93
CA SER A 45 -21.07 6.81 -3.27
C SER A 45 -20.03 7.88 -2.86
N GLU A 46 -19.28 7.62 -1.79
CA GLU A 46 -18.24 8.53 -1.32
C GLU A 46 -16.91 8.31 -2.03
N ALA A 47 -16.70 7.13 -2.58
CA ALA A 47 -15.48 6.76 -3.31
C ALA A 47 -15.88 6.04 -4.60
N PRO A 48 -16.25 6.79 -5.65
CA PRO A 48 -16.79 6.21 -6.88
C PRO A 48 -15.86 5.21 -7.59
N ILE A 49 -14.56 5.36 -7.46
CA ILE A 49 -13.57 4.43 -8.02
C ILE A 49 -13.00 3.48 -6.96
N GLY A 50 -13.55 3.53 -5.74
CA GLY A 50 -13.00 2.80 -4.60
C GLY A 50 -11.85 3.55 -3.92
N VAL A 51 -11.33 2.96 -2.85
CA VAL A 51 -10.21 3.50 -2.08
C VAL A 51 -8.97 2.67 -2.40
N PRO A 52 -7.82 3.29 -2.71
CA PRO A 52 -6.59 2.55 -2.95
C PRO A 52 -6.20 1.69 -1.75
N ILE A 53 -5.75 0.48 -2.04
CA ILE A 53 -5.28 -0.47 -1.04
C ILE A 53 -3.84 -0.82 -1.36
N GLY A 54 -2.98 -0.81 -0.33
CA GLY A 54 -1.58 -1.17 -0.46
C GLY A 54 -1.23 -2.40 0.35
N PHE A 55 -0.11 -3.00 0.01
CA PHE A 55 0.50 -4.04 0.82
C PHE A 55 1.99 -3.75 0.98
N GLU A 56 2.60 -4.39 1.95
CA GLU A 56 3.97 -4.15 2.32
C GLU A 56 4.81 -5.41 2.14
N LEU A 57 5.99 -5.23 1.53
CA LEU A 57 7.04 -6.24 1.52
C LEU A 57 8.10 -5.82 2.53
N PHE A 58 8.44 -6.73 3.42
CA PHE A 58 9.39 -6.49 4.51
C PHE A 58 10.51 -7.51 4.44
N GLY A 59 11.75 -7.05 4.52
CA GLY A 59 12.91 -7.92 4.36
C GLY A 59 13.97 -7.70 5.43
N LEU A 60 14.99 -8.54 5.40
CA LEU A 60 16.14 -8.45 6.29
C LEU A 60 17.03 -7.27 5.88
N PRO A 61 17.87 -6.75 6.80
CA PRO A 61 18.85 -5.72 6.45
C PRO A 61 19.70 -6.17 5.27
N GLY A 62 19.92 -5.25 4.30
CA GLY A 62 20.69 -5.55 3.11
C GLY A 62 19.89 -6.16 1.96
N SER A 63 18.58 -6.37 2.12
CA SER A 63 17.74 -6.97 1.08
C SER A 63 17.04 -5.96 0.17
N GLU A 64 17.42 -4.70 0.22
CA GLU A 64 16.78 -3.62 -0.53
C GLU A 64 16.70 -3.93 -2.03
N CYS A 65 17.81 -4.38 -2.65
CA CYS A 65 17.82 -4.72 -4.06
C CYS A 65 16.85 -5.86 -4.38
N ARG A 66 16.77 -6.85 -3.51
CA ARG A 66 15.84 -7.98 -3.68
C ARG A 66 14.38 -7.51 -3.61
N LEU A 67 14.07 -6.66 -2.64
CA LEU A 67 12.72 -6.11 -2.51
C LEU A 67 12.33 -5.29 -3.74
N ILE A 68 13.24 -4.48 -4.27
CA ILE A 68 12.99 -3.70 -5.48
C ILE A 68 12.76 -4.62 -6.69
N LYS A 69 13.53 -5.68 -6.84
CA LYS A 69 13.35 -6.64 -7.94
C LYS A 69 12.01 -7.34 -7.87
N ILE A 70 11.61 -7.79 -6.68
CA ILE A 70 10.31 -8.42 -6.47
C ILE A 70 9.19 -7.43 -6.81
N SER A 71 9.31 -6.20 -6.34
CA SER A 71 8.33 -5.16 -6.57
C SER A 71 8.17 -4.82 -8.04
N ALA A 72 9.28 -4.66 -8.76
CA ALA A 72 9.25 -4.36 -10.18
C ALA A 72 8.56 -5.48 -10.96
N ARG A 73 8.86 -6.73 -10.63
CA ARG A 73 8.24 -7.88 -11.28
C ARG A 73 6.74 -7.96 -10.99
N TYR A 74 6.34 -7.69 -9.77
CA TYR A 74 4.93 -7.64 -9.39
C TYR A 74 4.18 -6.57 -10.20
N GLU A 75 4.73 -5.35 -10.28
CA GLU A 75 4.10 -4.26 -11.01
C GLU A 75 3.97 -4.55 -12.51
N GLN A 76 4.94 -5.24 -13.10
CA GLN A 76 4.86 -5.64 -14.50
C GLN A 76 3.74 -6.64 -14.76
N GLN A 77 3.52 -7.58 -13.85
CA GLN A 77 2.51 -8.61 -14.00
C GLN A 77 1.12 -8.16 -13.55
N TYR A 78 1.05 -7.28 -12.57
CA TYR A 78 -0.20 -6.84 -11.94
C TYR A 78 -0.21 -5.32 -11.77
N PRO A 79 -0.35 -4.56 -12.86
CA PRO A 79 -0.34 -3.09 -12.78
C PRO A 79 -1.64 -2.58 -12.14
N LYS A 80 -1.61 -2.39 -10.83
CA LYS A 80 -2.78 -1.98 -10.04
C LYS A 80 -2.83 -0.47 -9.77
N ARG A 81 -1.73 0.23 -9.98
CA ARG A 81 -1.70 1.66 -9.75
C ARG A 81 -2.48 2.39 -10.83
N GLN A 82 -3.34 3.30 -10.39
CA GLN A 82 -4.03 4.23 -11.26
C GLN A 82 -3.76 5.65 -10.76
N PRO A 83 -3.26 6.56 -11.62
CA PRO A 83 -3.11 7.95 -11.22
C PRO A 83 -4.49 8.57 -11.00
N PRO A 84 -4.61 9.53 -10.07
CA PRO A 84 -5.88 10.23 -9.90
C PRO A 84 -6.29 10.95 -11.17
N ASP A 85 -7.59 10.97 -11.44
CA ASP A 85 -8.16 11.73 -12.54
C ASP A 85 -8.42 13.16 -12.05
N GLU A 86 -7.87 14.14 -12.77
CA GLU A 86 -8.03 15.56 -12.42
C GLU A 86 -9.49 15.98 -12.29
N GLN A 87 -10.36 15.40 -13.10
CA GLN A 87 -11.79 15.70 -13.05
C GLN A 87 -12.46 15.24 -11.75
N ASN A 88 -11.85 14.28 -11.06
CA ASN A 88 -12.38 13.73 -9.80
C ASN A 88 -11.78 14.38 -8.56
N TRP A 89 -10.87 15.32 -8.71
CA TRP A 89 -10.25 16.04 -7.59
C TRP A 89 -11.05 17.24 -7.13
N LEU A 90 -11.90 17.75 -7.97
CA LEU A 90 -12.65 18.99 -7.74
C LEU A 90 -14.15 18.71 -7.40
#